data_8c9ba23d769252ac13db94cdfbc41a7b
#
_entry.id   8c9ba23d769252ac13db94cdfbc41a7b
#
_cell.length_a   1.000
_cell.length_b   1.000
_cell.length_c   1.000
_cell.angle_alpha   90.00
_cell.angle_beta   90.00
_cell.angle_gamma   90.00
#
_symmetry.space_group_name_H-M   'P 1'
#
loop_
_entity.id
_entity.type
_entity.pdbx_description
1 polymer ?
#
loop_
_entity_poly.entity_id
_entity_poly.type
_entity_poly.pdbx_seq_one_letter_code
_entity_poly.pdbx_strand_id
1 'polypeptide(L)'
;AVSVTEAGPGLYIMGNFECTDTRGMLEANLKSVDDFLNRALEKHFFNIPIEVNRENFGCAAFAASSGGERLFCRNFDYYDTDAVLVYSQPEGAYASIGMADMTFVEVGRGQPNSVNSIAGRARMIVLPYIVMDGINEAGLGAGILELKTDEIHQDEGKPDMLIFMAIRALLDSCATVEEAIAYLDGYDVHSDLG
;
A
#
# COMPACT_ATOMS: atom_id res chain seq x y z
N ALA A 1 4.29 7.36 17.19
CA ALA A 1 5.05 8.11 16.19
C ALA A 1 5.67 7.12 15.21
N VAL A 2 5.50 7.33 13.93
CA VAL A 2 6.10 6.50 12.87
C VAL A 2 7.62 6.68 12.94
N SER A 3 8.34 5.57 13.13
CA SER A 3 9.81 5.56 13.07
C SER A 3 10.24 5.07 11.69
N VAL A 4 11.08 5.85 11.01
CA VAL A 4 11.66 5.48 9.72
C VAL A 4 13.18 5.49 9.86
N THR A 5 13.83 4.40 9.47
CA THR A 5 15.28 4.20 9.57
C THR A 5 15.82 3.74 8.22
N GLU A 6 16.91 4.35 7.76
CA GLU A 6 17.63 3.88 6.57
C GLU A 6 18.31 2.54 6.86
N ALA A 7 18.02 1.53 6.06
CA ALA A 7 18.61 0.20 6.14
C ALA A 7 19.72 -0.02 5.11
N GLY A 8 19.76 0.79 4.07
CA GLY A 8 20.76 0.78 3.01
C GLY A 8 20.45 1.85 1.97
N PRO A 9 21.31 2.04 0.97
CA PRO A 9 21.08 3.05 -0.07
C PRO A 9 19.72 2.84 -0.78
N GLY A 10 18.80 3.80 -0.61
CA GLY A 10 17.47 3.75 -1.21
C GLY A 10 16.49 2.78 -0.55
N LEU A 11 16.85 2.19 0.59
CA LEU A 11 15.95 1.30 1.34
C LEU A 11 15.78 1.78 2.77
N TYR A 12 14.53 1.92 3.18
CA TYR A 12 14.13 2.34 4.51
C TYR A 12 13.27 1.26 5.19
N ILE A 13 13.23 1.28 6.51
CA ILE A 13 12.35 0.44 7.32
C ILE A 13 11.45 1.33 8.14
N MET A 14 10.17 1.04 8.12
CA MET A 14 9.14 1.74 8.88
C MET A 14 8.41 0.74 9.80
N GLY A 15 8.40 1.05 11.09
CA GLY A 15 7.54 0.36 12.05
C GLY A 15 6.19 1.09 12.12
N ASN A 16 5.13 0.37 11.83
CA ASN A 16 3.76 0.88 11.93
C ASN A 16 2.96 -0.02 12.88
N PHE A 17 3.09 0.29 14.16
CA PHE A 17 2.33 -0.34 15.22
C PHE A 17 1.10 0.54 15.51
N GLU A 18 -0.09 -0.01 15.34
CA GLU A 18 -1.37 0.63 15.73
C GLU A 18 -1.80 1.89 14.94
N CYS A 19 -1.09 2.27 13.86
CA CYS A 19 -1.38 3.54 13.18
C CYS A 19 -2.29 3.39 11.95
N THR A 20 -2.44 2.20 11.37
CA THR A 20 -3.35 1.98 10.24
C THR A 20 -4.75 1.66 10.74
N ASP A 21 -5.71 2.41 10.23
CA ASP A 21 -7.13 2.13 10.39
C ASP A 21 -7.70 1.75 9.02
N THR A 22 -7.25 0.61 8.51
CA THR A 22 -7.67 0.11 7.20
C THR A 22 -9.19 -0.05 7.12
N ARG A 23 -9.82 -0.56 8.19
CA ARG A 23 -11.28 -0.70 8.26
C ARG A 23 -11.98 0.65 8.13
N GLY A 24 -11.60 1.65 8.90
CA GLY A 24 -12.22 2.98 8.83
C GLY A 24 -11.97 3.71 7.50
N MET A 25 -10.87 3.39 6.79
CA MET A 25 -10.64 3.88 5.43
C MET A 25 -11.57 3.21 4.42
N LEU A 26 -11.79 1.89 4.53
CA LEU A 26 -12.70 1.16 3.65
C LEU A 26 -14.17 1.53 3.91
N GLU A 27 -14.57 1.67 5.19
CA GLU A 27 -15.92 2.12 5.56
C GLU A 27 -16.25 3.54 5.08
N ALA A 28 -15.25 4.34 4.73
CA ALA A 28 -15.42 5.69 4.20
C ALA A 28 -15.87 5.74 2.73
N ASN A 29 -15.92 4.59 2.03
CA ASN A 29 -16.34 4.47 0.63
C ASN A 29 -15.62 5.47 -0.28
N LEU A 30 -14.29 5.42 -0.28
CA LEU A 30 -13.44 6.35 -1.03
C LEU A 30 -13.40 5.93 -2.50
N LYS A 31 -13.69 6.87 -3.41
CA LYS A 31 -13.78 6.62 -4.86
C LYS A 31 -12.61 7.21 -5.65
N SER A 32 -11.81 8.08 -5.02
CA SER A 32 -10.69 8.75 -5.66
C SER A 32 -9.47 8.81 -4.75
N VAL A 33 -8.30 8.99 -5.38
CA VAL A 33 -7.04 9.23 -4.66
C VAL A 33 -7.14 10.47 -3.78
N ASP A 34 -7.81 11.51 -4.25
CA ASP A 34 -7.99 12.75 -3.48
C ASP A 34 -8.83 12.52 -2.22
N ASP A 35 -9.92 11.74 -2.31
CA ASP A 35 -10.72 11.36 -1.13
C ASP A 35 -9.88 10.59 -0.11
N PHE A 36 -9.07 9.64 -0.59
CA PHE A 36 -8.17 8.86 0.24
C PHE A 36 -7.15 9.74 0.95
N LEU A 37 -6.45 10.61 0.21
CA LEU A 37 -5.45 11.50 0.79
C LEU A 37 -6.05 12.46 1.81
N ASN A 38 -7.19 13.06 1.50
CA ASN A 38 -7.91 13.92 2.44
C ASN A 38 -8.26 13.16 3.72
N ARG A 39 -8.82 11.95 3.60
CA ARG A 39 -9.19 11.12 4.74
C ARG A 39 -7.99 10.68 5.59
N ALA A 40 -6.89 10.27 4.95
CA ALA A 40 -5.67 9.85 5.64
C ALA A 40 -5.00 11.01 6.37
N LEU A 41 -5.01 12.21 5.78
CA LEU A 41 -4.39 13.40 6.35
C LEU A 41 -5.24 14.09 7.41
N GLU A 42 -6.58 14.06 7.29
CA GLU A 42 -7.50 14.59 8.31
C GLU A 42 -7.23 14.01 9.71
N LYS A 43 -6.98 12.71 9.80
CA LYS A 43 -6.64 12.04 11.06
C LYS A 43 -5.36 12.57 11.72
N HIS A 44 -4.48 13.20 10.94
CA HIS A 44 -3.17 13.64 11.39
C HIS A 44 -3.01 15.17 11.41
N PHE A 45 -4.09 15.93 11.20
CA PHE A 45 -4.10 17.40 11.20
C PHE A 45 -3.21 18.08 10.15
N PHE A 46 -2.90 17.37 9.07
CA PHE A 46 -2.09 17.93 7.99
C PHE A 46 -2.94 18.08 6.72
N ASN A 47 -3.04 19.29 6.21
CA ASN A 47 -3.60 19.57 4.89
C ASN A 47 -2.42 19.77 3.92
N ILE A 48 -1.82 18.67 3.47
CA ILE A 48 -0.66 18.69 2.60
C ILE A 48 -1.10 18.15 1.24
N PRO A 49 -1.05 18.93 0.16
CA PRO A 49 -1.32 18.40 -1.18
C PRO A 49 -0.24 17.36 -1.52
N ILE A 50 -0.67 16.18 -1.95
CA ILE A 50 0.19 15.11 -2.45
C ILE A 50 -0.28 14.84 -3.88
N GLU A 51 0.63 14.95 -4.85
CA GLU A 51 0.38 14.52 -6.21
C GLU A 51 0.89 13.09 -6.37
N VAL A 52 0.03 12.18 -6.82
CA VAL A 52 0.44 10.82 -7.14
C VAL A 52 0.97 10.80 -8.56
N ASN A 53 2.25 10.43 -8.72
CA ASN A 53 2.83 10.28 -10.04
C ASN A 53 2.22 9.03 -10.72
N ARG A 54 1.65 9.24 -11.94
CA ARG A 54 0.93 8.23 -12.72
C ARG A 54 1.75 7.69 -13.90
N GLU A 55 3.08 7.74 -13.82
CA GLU A 55 3.90 7.23 -14.91
C GLU A 55 3.89 5.68 -14.93
N ASN A 56 4.05 5.12 -16.13
CA ASN A 56 4.05 3.68 -16.37
C ASN A 56 5.13 2.98 -15.56
N PHE A 57 4.76 1.91 -14.89
CA PHE A 57 5.68 0.98 -14.23
C PHE A 57 5.47 -0.43 -14.78
N GLY A 58 6.47 -1.28 -14.66
CA GLY A 58 6.40 -2.68 -15.02
C GLY A 58 6.46 -3.56 -13.78
N CYS A 59 5.82 -4.71 -13.82
CA CYS A 59 5.84 -5.63 -12.70
C CYS A 59 5.95 -7.08 -13.19
N ALA A 60 6.61 -7.92 -12.38
CA ALA A 60 6.57 -9.37 -12.51
C ALA A 60 6.44 -9.98 -11.11
N ALA A 61 5.68 -11.07 -10.99
CA ALA A 61 5.60 -11.82 -9.75
C ALA A 61 5.64 -13.33 -10.06
N PHE A 62 6.21 -14.10 -9.13
CA PHE A 62 6.14 -15.54 -9.17
C PHE A 62 6.09 -16.13 -7.77
N ALA A 63 5.49 -17.32 -7.66
CA ALA A 63 5.52 -18.13 -6.48
C ALA A 63 6.26 -19.44 -6.76
N ALA A 64 7.04 -19.89 -5.79
CA ALA A 64 7.74 -21.18 -5.87
C ALA A 64 7.59 -21.95 -4.55
N SER A 65 7.59 -23.28 -4.63
CA SER A 65 7.57 -24.14 -3.45
C SER A 65 8.50 -25.32 -3.62
N SER A 66 9.27 -25.64 -2.58
CA SER A 66 10.16 -26.81 -2.53
C SER A 66 10.43 -27.19 -1.09
N GLY A 67 10.39 -28.49 -0.77
CA GLY A 67 10.77 -29.00 0.55
C GLY A 67 9.95 -28.47 1.73
N GLY A 68 8.72 -28.01 1.49
CA GLY A 68 7.87 -27.40 2.51
C GLY A 68 8.04 -25.89 2.65
N GLU A 69 9.01 -25.30 1.98
CA GLU A 69 9.19 -23.86 1.89
C GLU A 69 8.34 -23.28 0.75
N ARG A 70 7.84 -22.07 0.96
CA ARG A 70 7.10 -21.31 -0.04
C ARG A 70 7.73 -19.92 -0.18
N LEU A 71 7.95 -19.50 -1.42
CA LEU A 71 8.51 -18.21 -1.76
C LEU A 71 7.50 -17.44 -2.62
N PHE A 72 7.31 -16.18 -2.28
CA PHE A 72 6.65 -15.21 -3.10
C PHE A 72 7.70 -14.15 -3.48
N CYS A 73 7.88 -13.93 -4.76
CA CYS A 73 8.83 -12.97 -5.29
C CYS A 73 8.12 -12.01 -6.23
N ARG A 74 8.50 -10.75 -6.14
CA ARG A 74 8.00 -9.68 -7.00
C ARG A 74 9.13 -8.78 -7.44
N ASN A 75 9.06 -8.32 -8.70
CA ASN A 75 9.84 -7.23 -9.23
C ASN A 75 8.89 -6.03 -9.49
N PHE A 76 9.33 -4.85 -9.09
CA PHE A 76 8.66 -3.57 -9.32
C PHE A 76 9.61 -2.69 -10.14
N ASP A 77 9.35 -2.61 -11.44
CA ASP A 77 10.14 -1.82 -12.38
C ASP A 77 9.56 -0.42 -12.46
N TYR A 78 10.17 0.48 -11.73
CA TYR A 78 9.86 1.90 -11.72
C TYR A 78 11.16 2.69 -11.80
N TYR A 79 11.13 4.00 -11.75
CA TYR A 79 12.35 4.81 -11.78
C TYR A 79 13.27 4.53 -10.58
N ASP A 80 14.46 5.15 -10.56
CA ASP A 80 15.37 5.08 -9.42
C ASP A 80 14.76 5.81 -8.19
N THR A 81 14.02 5.07 -7.41
CA THR A 81 13.21 5.53 -6.27
C THR A 81 13.77 5.00 -4.95
N ASP A 82 13.28 5.56 -3.85
CA ASP A 82 13.52 5.03 -2.52
C ASP A 82 12.32 4.17 -2.09
N ALA A 83 12.61 2.96 -1.61
CA ALA A 83 11.61 2.02 -1.12
C ALA A 83 11.57 1.97 0.40
N VAL A 84 10.41 1.66 0.96
CA VAL A 84 10.27 1.44 2.40
C VAL A 84 9.61 0.10 2.68
N LEU A 85 10.27 -0.69 3.52
CA LEU A 85 9.72 -1.91 4.10
C LEU A 85 8.89 -1.53 5.32
N VAL A 86 7.57 -1.71 5.22
CA VAL A 86 6.61 -1.39 6.29
C VAL A 86 6.31 -2.65 7.07
N TYR A 87 6.66 -2.68 8.34
CA TYR A 87 6.18 -3.67 9.30
C TYR A 87 4.90 -3.14 9.96
N SER A 88 3.81 -3.87 9.86
CA SER A 88 2.51 -3.48 10.38
C SER A 88 1.93 -4.55 11.30
N GLN A 89 1.36 -4.12 12.43
CA GLN A 89 0.69 -5.00 13.39
C GLN A 89 -0.54 -4.28 13.98
N PRO A 90 -1.61 -4.13 13.19
CA PRO A 90 -2.83 -3.49 13.67
C PRO A 90 -3.55 -4.38 14.68
N GLU A 91 -4.29 -3.76 15.60
CA GLU A 91 -5.12 -4.50 16.55
C GLU A 91 -6.25 -5.24 15.82
N GLY A 92 -6.38 -6.54 16.07
CA GLY A 92 -7.42 -7.39 15.48
C GLY A 92 -7.22 -7.73 14.00
N ALA A 93 -6.01 -7.54 13.47
CA ALA A 93 -5.61 -7.88 12.12
C ALA A 93 -4.29 -8.70 12.13
N TYR A 94 -3.95 -9.32 11.01
CA TYR A 94 -2.68 -10.04 10.88
C TYR A 94 -1.49 -9.09 10.87
N ALA A 95 -0.42 -9.47 11.57
CA ALA A 95 0.87 -8.82 11.40
C ALA A 95 1.42 -9.07 10.00
N SER A 96 2.09 -8.09 9.41
CA SER A 96 2.56 -8.19 8.03
C SER A 96 3.79 -7.35 7.78
N ILE A 97 4.49 -7.69 6.70
CA ILE A 97 5.56 -6.90 6.10
C ILE A 97 5.15 -6.59 4.66
N GLY A 98 5.19 -5.33 4.28
CA GLY A 98 4.87 -4.89 2.92
C GLY A 98 5.88 -3.87 2.41
N MET A 99 6.03 -3.77 1.10
CA MET A 99 6.90 -2.80 0.44
C MET A 99 6.05 -1.67 -0.13
N ALA A 100 6.46 -0.42 0.12
CA ALA A 100 5.87 0.76 -0.50
C ALA A 100 6.97 1.60 -1.18
N ASP A 101 6.59 2.32 -2.23
CA ASP A 101 7.46 3.27 -2.90
C ASP A 101 7.23 4.68 -2.34
N MET A 102 8.31 5.34 -1.95
CA MET A 102 8.25 6.66 -1.32
C MET A 102 7.93 7.78 -2.30
N THR A 103 8.11 7.53 -3.60
CA THR A 103 7.79 8.49 -4.67
C THR A 103 6.29 8.79 -4.73
N PHE A 104 5.44 7.84 -4.39
CA PHE A 104 3.99 8.04 -4.33
C PHE A 104 3.55 9.09 -3.31
N VAL A 105 4.41 9.44 -2.39
CA VAL A 105 4.17 10.50 -1.41
C VAL A 105 5.18 11.66 -1.55
N GLU A 106 5.88 11.73 -2.69
CA GLU A 106 6.87 12.77 -3.03
C GLU A 106 7.99 12.92 -1.98
N VAL A 107 8.48 11.79 -1.45
CA VAL A 107 9.55 11.73 -0.45
C VAL A 107 10.70 10.89 -0.97
N GLY A 108 11.94 11.28 -0.66
CA GLY A 108 13.14 10.50 -0.96
C GLY A 108 13.96 11.05 -2.12
N ARG A 109 14.68 10.16 -2.77
CA ARG A 109 15.61 10.49 -3.85
C ARG A 109 14.88 11.12 -5.04
N GLY A 110 15.39 12.27 -5.48
CA GLY A 110 14.79 12.99 -6.62
C GLY A 110 13.44 13.65 -6.33
N GLN A 111 12.93 13.51 -5.10
CA GLN A 111 11.65 14.05 -4.71
C GLN A 111 11.77 15.39 -3.97
N PRO A 112 10.71 16.23 -3.97
CA PRO A 112 10.72 17.53 -3.30
C PRO A 112 10.99 17.46 -1.80
N ASN A 113 10.63 16.35 -1.15
CA ASN A 113 10.68 16.22 0.31
C ASN A 113 11.73 15.21 0.75
N SER A 114 12.59 15.61 1.66
CA SER A 114 13.54 14.70 2.32
C SER A 114 12.82 13.86 3.38
N VAL A 115 13.27 12.61 3.55
CA VAL A 115 12.82 11.67 4.59
C VAL A 115 12.89 12.30 6.00
N ASN A 116 13.89 13.12 6.25
CA ASN A 116 14.11 13.75 7.56
C ASN A 116 13.40 15.09 7.75
N SER A 117 12.79 15.64 6.70
CA SER A 117 12.02 16.88 6.81
C SER A 117 10.67 16.65 7.53
N ILE A 118 10.13 17.71 8.13
CA ILE A 118 8.79 17.65 8.76
C ILE A 118 7.74 17.29 7.73
N ALA A 119 7.79 17.89 6.54
CA ALA A 119 6.87 17.62 5.45
C ALA A 119 6.99 16.18 4.95
N GLY A 120 8.20 15.66 4.76
CA GLY A 120 8.42 14.27 4.37
C GLY A 120 7.87 13.28 5.39
N ARG A 121 8.14 13.50 6.69
CA ARG A 121 7.61 12.64 7.76
C ARG A 121 6.08 12.64 7.83
N ALA A 122 5.45 13.78 7.61
CA ALA A 122 4.00 13.88 7.57
C ALA A 122 3.40 13.10 6.39
N ARG A 123 4.03 13.17 5.21
CA ARG A 123 3.61 12.45 4.00
C ARG A 123 3.77 10.93 4.16
N MET A 124 4.84 10.46 4.78
CA MET A 124 5.09 9.04 4.98
C MET A 124 4.05 8.32 5.86
N ILE A 125 3.20 9.03 6.58
CA ILE A 125 2.08 8.45 7.35
C ILE A 125 1.11 7.67 6.44
N VAL A 126 1.03 8.01 5.17
CA VAL A 126 0.16 7.37 4.18
C VAL A 126 0.73 6.02 3.69
N LEU A 127 2.05 5.84 3.70
CA LEU A 127 2.73 4.67 3.13
C LEU A 127 2.20 3.30 3.63
N PRO A 128 1.85 3.11 4.91
CA PRO A 128 1.30 1.83 5.37
C PRO A 128 0.01 1.40 4.68
N TYR A 129 -0.77 2.34 4.14
CA TYR A 129 -2.02 2.04 3.42
C TYR A 129 -1.80 1.65 1.95
N ILE A 130 -0.67 2.08 1.36
CA ILE A 130 -0.37 1.96 -0.06
C ILE A 130 0.81 1.04 -0.33
N VAL A 131 0.93 -0.03 0.45
CA VAL A 131 1.92 -1.08 0.17
C VAL A 131 1.61 -1.77 -1.15
N MET A 132 2.63 -1.96 -1.97
CA MET A 132 2.50 -2.51 -3.33
C MET A 132 2.55 -4.04 -3.35
N ASP A 133 3.16 -4.63 -2.33
CA ASP A 133 3.23 -6.07 -2.09
C ASP A 133 3.48 -6.35 -0.61
N GLY A 134 3.40 -7.62 -0.22
CA GLY A 134 3.73 -8.03 1.12
C GLY A 134 3.34 -9.47 1.43
N ILE A 135 3.64 -9.85 2.66
CA ILE A 135 3.25 -11.14 3.24
C ILE A 135 2.78 -10.91 4.68
N ASN A 136 1.76 -11.64 5.11
CA ASN A 136 1.29 -11.60 6.48
C ASN A 136 1.72 -12.84 7.27
N GLU A 137 1.51 -12.82 8.58
CA GLU A 137 1.89 -13.90 9.50
C GLU A 137 1.12 -15.20 9.26
N ALA A 138 -0.03 -15.15 8.60
CA ALA A 138 -0.77 -16.34 8.18
C ALA A 138 -0.18 -17.00 6.91
N GLY A 139 0.76 -16.33 6.23
CA GLY A 139 1.44 -16.81 5.04
C GLY A 139 0.79 -16.41 3.72
N LEU A 140 -0.19 -15.52 3.74
CA LEU A 140 -0.74 -14.94 2.51
C LEU A 140 0.25 -13.92 1.95
N GLY A 141 0.73 -14.16 0.72
CA GLY A 141 1.48 -13.20 -0.09
C GLY A 141 0.56 -12.54 -1.10
N ALA A 142 0.64 -11.22 -1.24
CA ALA A 142 -0.13 -10.44 -2.20
C ALA A 142 0.73 -9.34 -2.83
N GLY A 143 0.42 -8.96 -4.06
CA GLY A 143 1.11 -7.89 -4.76
C GLY A 143 0.30 -7.35 -5.91
N ILE A 144 0.35 -6.03 -6.12
CA ILE A 144 -0.29 -5.37 -7.24
C ILE A 144 0.64 -5.42 -8.46
N LEU A 145 0.06 -5.68 -9.61
CA LEU A 145 0.74 -5.68 -10.90
C LEU A 145 0.02 -4.69 -11.80
N GLU A 146 0.79 -3.88 -12.54
CA GLU A 146 0.20 -3.00 -13.54
C GLU A 146 -0.44 -3.81 -14.66
N LEU A 147 -1.66 -3.47 -15.00
CA LEU A 147 -2.33 -3.92 -16.20
C LEU A 147 -2.71 -2.68 -17.01
N LYS A 148 -2.18 -2.59 -18.24
CA LYS A 148 -2.51 -1.47 -19.15
C LYS A 148 -3.95 -1.63 -19.65
N THR A 149 -4.86 -0.96 -19.00
CA THR A 149 -6.28 -0.93 -19.31
C THR A 149 -6.83 0.48 -19.06
N ASP A 150 -8.07 0.71 -19.45
CA ASP A 150 -8.80 1.92 -19.05
C ASP A 150 -9.06 1.89 -17.52
N GLU A 151 -9.30 3.06 -16.95
CA GLU A 151 -9.71 3.19 -15.54
C GLU A 151 -10.91 2.29 -15.23
N ILE A 152 -10.88 1.67 -14.06
CA ILE A 152 -11.94 0.76 -13.62
C ILE A 152 -12.75 1.44 -12.53
N HIS A 153 -14.04 1.52 -12.75
CA HIS A 153 -15.01 2.01 -11.78
C HIS A 153 -16.18 1.04 -11.74
N GLN A 154 -16.13 0.09 -10.81
CA GLN A 154 -17.25 -0.81 -10.57
C GLN A 154 -18.38 -0.07 -9.85
N ASP A 155 -19.62 -0.41 -10.13
CA ASP A 155 -20.82 0.17 -9.51
C ASP A 155 -21.93 -0.90 -9.43
N GLU A 156 -21.66 -1.94 -8.65
CA GLU A 156 -22.59 -3.05 -8.40
C GLU A 156 -23.40 -2.86 -7.11
N GLY A 157 -23.22 -1.73 -6.43
CA GLY A 157 -23.87 -1.38 -5.18
C GLY A 157 -23.20 -1.97 -3.94
N LYS A 158 -21.95 -2.39 -4.07
CA LYS A 158 -21.09 -2.81 -2.96
C LYS A 158 -20.35 -1.62 -2.35
N PRO A 159 -19.73 -1.76 -1.18
CA PRO A 159 -18.80 -0.74 -0.67
C PRO A 159 -17.63 -0.49 -1.63
N ASP A 160 -17.21 0.77 -1.76
CA ASP A 160 -16.12 1.16 -2.64
C ASP A 160 -14.74 0.82 -2.07
N MET A 161 -13.81 0.37 -2.92
CA MET A 161 -12.40 0.13 -2.58
C MET A 161 -11.49 0.68 -3.66
N LEU A 162 -10.52 1.51 -3.28
CA LEU A 162 -9.43 1.90 -4.17
C LEU A 162 -8.42 0.77 -4.30
N ILE A 163 -8.04 0.44 -5.55
CA ILE A 163 -7.19 -0.71 -5.86
C ILE A 163 -5.85 -0.69 -5.10
N PHE A 164 -5.25 0.46 -4.88
CA PHE A 164 -3.97 0.56 -4.16
C PHE A 164 -4.09 0.26 -2.65
N MET A 165 -5.29 0.29 -2.08
CA MET A 165 -5.55 -0.14 -0.70
C MET A 165 -5.77 -1.66 -0.59
N ALA A 166 -6.02 -2.34 -1.71
CA ALA A 166 -6.39 -3.75 -1.70
C ALA A 166 -5.32 -4.62 -1.03
N ILE A 167 -4.03 -4.40 -1.34
CA ILE A 167 -2.93 -5.18 -0.73
C ILE A 167 -2.94 -5.06 0.78
N ARG A 168 -3.07 -3.84 1.31
CA ARG A 168 -3.14 -3.62 2.77
C ARG A 168 -4.34 -4.32 3.39
N ALA A 169 -5.52 -4.19 2.76
CA ALA A 169 -6.76 -4.82 3.23
C ALA A 169 -6.66 -6.36 3.26
N LEU A 170 -6.08 -6.97 2.22
CA LEU A 170 -5.87 -8.41 2.15
C LEU A 170 -4.86 -8.90 3.21
N LEU A 171 -3.75 -8.20 3.38
CA LEU A 171 -2.73 -8.55 4.37
C LEU A 171 -3.27 -8.45 5.80
N ASP A 172 -4.16 -7.51 6.09
CA ASP A 172 -4.77 -7.35 7.40
C ASP A 172 -5.83 -8.40 7.70
N SER A 173 -6.57 -8.88 6.66
CA SER A 173 -7.84 -9.57 6.86
C SER A 173 -7.87 -11.03 6.41
N CYS A 174 -6.98 -11.47 5.51
CA CYS A 174 -7.07 -12.76 4.85
C CYS A 174 -5.88 -13.66 5.15
N ALA A 175 -6.15 -14.96 5.38
CA ALA A 175 -5.11 -15.98 5.59
C ALA A 175 -4.83 -16.81 4.33
N THR A 176 -5.80 -16.90 3.42
CA THR A 176 -5.72 -17.75 2.22
C THR A 176 -6.09 -16.98 0.95
N VAL A 177 -5.74 -17.55 -0.20
CA VAL A 177 -6.11 -16.99 -1.51
C VAL A 177 -7.63 -17.00 -1.70
N GLU A 178 -8.31 -18.05 -1.25
CA GLU A 178 -9.76 -18.18 -1.32
C GLU A 178 -10.46 -17.08 -0.50
N GLU A 179 -9.95 -16.79 0.70
CA GLU A 179 -10.44 -15.68 1.52
C GLU A 179 -10.19 -14.33 0.84
N ALA A 180 -9.01 -14.15 0.23
CA ALA A 180 -8.66 -12.93 -0.48
C ALA A 180 -9.59 -12.66 -1.68
N ILE A 181 -9.91 -13.69 -2.48
CA ILE A 181 -10.86 -13.59 -3.58
C ILE A 181 -12.25 -13.20 -3.05
N ALA A 182 -12.76 -13.92 -2.05
CA ALA A 182 -14.07 -13.63 -1.46
C ALA A 182 -14.13 -12.22 -0.84
N TYR A 183 -13.02 -11.75 -0.28
CA TYR A 183 -12.91 -10.41 0.29
C TYR A 183 -13.05 -9.33 -0.80
N LEU A 184 -12.29 -9.47 -1.90
CA LEU A 184 -12.36 -8.51 -3.02
C LEU A 184 -13.72 -8.52 -3.72
N ASP A 185 -14.36 -9.70 -3.84
CA ASP A 185 -15.71 -9.82 -4.39
C ASP A 185 -16.78 -9.05 -3.58
N GLY A 186 -16.46 -8.67 -2.34
CA GLY A 186 -17.33 -7.86 -1.48
C GLY A 186 -17.31 -6.37 -1.76
N TYR A 187 -16.47 -5.90 -2.68
CA TYR A 187 -16.26 -4.46 -2.94
C TYR A 187 -16.45 -4.11 -4.42
N ASP A 188 -16.84 -2.88 -4.65
CA ASP A 188 -16.73 -2.21 -5.94
C ASP A 188 -15.35 -1.57 -6.04
N VAL A 189 -14.51 -2.09 -6.94
CA VAL A 189 -13.11 -1.67 -7.06
C VAL A 189 -12.99 -0.49 -8.02
N HIS A 190 -12.23 0.52 -7.59
CA HIS A 190 -11.92 1.71 -8.38
C HIS A 190 -10.43 1.84 -8.60
N SER A 191 -10.05 2.14 -9.83
CA SER A 191 -8.68 2.43 -10.23
C SER A 191 -8.63 3.74 -11.00
N ASP A 192 -8.09 4.78 -10.37
CA ASP A 192 -7.76 6.05 -11.03
C ASP A 192 -6.36 6.00 -11.69
N LEU A 193 -5.70 4.86 -11.54
CA LEU A 193 -4.41 4.54 -12.15
C LEU A 193 -4.69 3.56 -13.27
N GLY A 194 -5.00 4.06 -14.44
CA GLY A 194 -5.24 3.27 -15.64
C GLY A 194 -4.00 2.59 -16.19
#